data_68e6077bb9cbc81bdce91c706ce9e3ce
#
_entry.id   68e6077bb9cbc81bdce91c706ce9e3ce
#
_cell.length_a   1.000
_cell.length_b   1.000
_cell.length_c   1.000
_cell.angle_alpha   90.00
_cell.angle_beta   90.00
_cell.angle_gamma   90.00
#
_symmetry.space_group_name_H-M   'P 1'
#
loop_
_entity.id
_entity.type
_entity.pdbx_description
1 polymer ?
#
loop_
_entity_poly.entity_id
_entity_poly.type
_entity_poly.pdbx_seq_one_letter_code
_entity_poly.pdbx_strand_id
1 'polypeptide(L)'
;MSILSENIELFKPFIQEEILKAIKDSKDSLAMERALWHLFTEVFCLVVSMAFELIDEELYKETYKPQGWRVSRRDARTVYCLFGPVTFKRRRLERKGDKAIYPLDLKMGFQPNVHYSLGLLYRVAEAVQITQFRHVSKMVKLLTPTELSHQTAWNLSQIASGMVEKFVVAEAMQEQEEKRVPEGGILAIEGDGITMKQQADPSTGTAGGHKMELHRIQVYEGVEKKGNRTELVGYHCFSGANRKKLVAVVKAWLASHYNLAEITVLSNGDGGAGYSFTDFDGMVEGCKEHYHFRDRYHVNEKVRTRLSFCPREFINEFVQVLNKSKNVMADMEPYLDTADSYVQTEEQAEQVQRLAEYLRRNAEYIPGIWERGICTNIRLGAAESNHRCYSYRLKKQGRNWSKRGMHSMGVLISAERNGILEKALLHSEAGKAYKKMDRQMHKAVVGALKKTRMDAVEAKKRRQIRNRSRKYRPGCQEGRIGVYGPTSSAMGQLAKGIQNY
;
A
#
# COMPACT_ATOMS: atom_id res chain seq x y z
N MET A 1 -13.95 -34.43 -21.85
CA MET A 1 -14.50 -33.63 -22.98
C MET A 1 -15.98 -33.84 -23.27
N SER A 2 -16.66 -34.78 -22.67
CA SER A 2 -18.03 -35.17 -23.11
C SER A 2 -19.19 -34.33 -22.54
N ILE A 3 -19.14 -33.93 -21.27
CA ILE A 3 -20.31 -33.24 -20.64
C ILE A 3 -20.47 -31.78 -21.12
N LEU A 4 -19.37 -31.09 -21.37
CA LEU A 4 -19.41 -29.73 -21.91
C LEU A 4 -19.86 -29.69 -23.36
N SER A 5 -19.45 -30.65 -24.18
CA SER A 5 -19.84 -30.71 -25.60
C SER A 5 -21.33 -31.02 -25.80
N GLU A 6 -21.89 -31.95 -25.03
CA GLU A 6 -23.33 -32.27 -25.11
C GLU A 6 -24.23 -31.12 -24.63
N ASN A 7 -23.82 -30.41 -23.57
CA ASN A 7 -24.57 -29.26 -23.08
C ASN A 7 -24.44 -28.02 -24.01
N ILE A 8 -23.30 -27.83 -24.68
CA ILE A 8 -23.13 -26.74 -25.65
C ILE A 8 -24.06 -26.92 -26.85
N GLU A 9 -24.23 -28.14 -27.35
CA GLU A 9 -25.15 -28.43 -28.47
C GLU A 9 -26.62 -28.14 -28.12
N LEU A 10 -27.02 -28.32 -26.85
CA LEU A 10 -28.35 -27.96 -26.36
C LEU A 10 -28.56 -26.45 -26.29
N PHE A 11 -27.54 -25.68 -25.98
CA PHE A 11 -27.63 -24.20 -25.85
C PHE A 11 -27.40 -23.48 -27.17
N LYS A 12 -26.80 -24.12 -28.16
CA LYS A 12 -26.44 -23.55 -29.47
C LYS A 12 -27.62 -22.88 -30.19
N PRO A 13 -28.80 -23.56 -30.34
CA PRO A 13 -29.94 -22.91 -30.98
C PRO A 13 -30.43 -21.67 -30.25
N PHE A 14 -30.50 -21.73 -28.94
CA PHE A 14 -30.92 -20.62 -28.10
C PHE A 14 -29.96 -19.41 -28.19
N ILE A 15 -28.64 -19.67 -28.14
CA ILE A 15 -27.63 -18.61 -28.28
C ILE A 15 -27.69 -18.01 -29.70
N GLN A 16 -27.90 -18.83 -30.74
CA GLN A 16 -28.07 -18.34 -32.12
C GLN A 16 -29.30 -17.44 -32.25
N GLU A 17 -30.42 -17.84 -31.66
CA GLU A 17 -31.65 -17.04 -31.70
C GLU A 17 -31.48 -15.68 -31.02
N GLU A 18 -30.89 -15.63 -29.84
CA GLU A 18 -30.64 -14.40 -29.13
C GLU A 18 -29.61 -13.48 -29.82
N ILE A 19 -28.58 -14.07 -30.47
CA ILE A 19 -27.64 -13.31 -31.33
C ILE A 19 -28.38 -12.71 -32.53
N LEU A 20 -29.21 -13.50 -33.24
CA LEU A 20 -29.98 -13.03 -34.38
C LEU A 20 -30.96 -11.91 -33.98
N LYS A 21 -31.61 -12.06 -32.86
CA LYS A 21 -32.48 -11.05 -32.28
C LYS A 21 -31.72 -9.76 -31.95
N ALA A 22 -30.58 -9.85 -31.25
CA ALA A 22 -29.73 -8.71 -30.93
C ALA A 22 -29.29 -7.96 -32.20
N ILE A 23 -28.98 -8.65 -33.28
CA ILE A 23 -28.61 -8.05 -34.57
C ILE A 23 -29.81 -7.36 -35.23
N LYS A 24 -30.95 -8.06 -35.29
CA LYS A 24 -32.15 -7.56 -36.00
C LYS A 24 -32.83 -6.37 -35.31
N ASP A 25 -32.86 -6.41 -33.98
CA ASP A 25 -33.57 -5.39 -33.18
C ASP A 25 -32.73 -4.13 -32.90
N SER A 26 -31.46 -4.16 -33.30
CA SER A 26 -30.56 -3.03 -33.10
C SER A 26 -30.75 -1.94 -34.14
N LYS A 27 -30.91 -0.70 -33.69
CA LYS A 27 -31.14 0.48 -34.54
C LYS A 27 -29.89 0.97 -35.29
N ASP A 28 -28.70 0.62 -34.82
CA ASP A 28 -27.41 0.99 -35.41
C ASP A 28 -26.32 -0.01 -34.98
N SER A 29 -25.13 0.08 -35.61
CA SER A 29 -24.02 -0.81 -35.34
C SER A 29 -23.49 -0.72 -33.89
N LEU A 30 -23.53 0.47 -33.28
CA LEU A 30 -23.08 0.66 -31.90
C LEU A 30 -24.06 0.00 -30.90
N ALA A 31 -25.36 0.09 -31.15
CA ALA A 31 -26.38 -0.58 -30.36
C ALA A 31 -26.25 -2.12 -30.51
N MET A 32 -25.99 -2.59 -31.71
CA MET A 32 -25.76 -4.01 -31.99
C MET A 32 -24.52 -4.55 -31.22
N GLU A 33 -23.38 -3.87 -31.30
CA GLU A 33 -22.18 -4.31 -30.58
C GLU A 33 -22.39 -4.33 -29.06
N ARG A 34 -23.11 -3.35 -28.49
CA ARG A 34 -23.48 -3.33 -27.07
C ARG A 34 -24.39 -4.49 -26.68
N ALA A 35 -25.40 -4.78 -27.50
CA ALA A 35 -26.33 -5.89 -27.26
C ALA A 35 -25.59 -7.23 -27.29
N LEU A 36 -24.73 -7.45 -28.30
CA LEU A 36 -23.92 -8.64 -28.43
C LEU A 36 -22.91 -8.78 -27.26
N TRP A 37 -22.28 -7.69 -26.84
CA TRP A 37 -21.39 -7.70 -25.67
C TRP A 37 -22.12 -8.09 -24.39
N HIS A 38 -23.34 -7.54 -24.19
CA HIS A 38 -24.17 -7.88 -23.04
C HIS A 38 -24.54 -9.37 -23.04
N LEU A 39 -25.06 -9.85 -24.18
CA LEU A 39 -25.43 -11.26 -24.35
C LEU A 39 -24.25 -12.19 -24.11
N PHE A 40 -23.08 -11.89 -24.72
CA PHE A 40 -21.86 -12.67 -24.50
C PHE A 40 -21.51 -12.76 -23.01
N THR A 41 -21.57 -11.64 -22.31
CA THR A 41 -21.24 -11.58 -20.89
C THR A 41 -22.21 -12.38 -20.03
N GLU A 42 -23.52 -12.26 -20.28
CA GLU A 42 -24.55 -12.98 -19.55
C GLU A 42 -24.41 -14.50 -19.73
N VAL A 43 -24.26 -14.94 -20.97
CA VAL A 43 -24.06 -16.35 -21.30
C VAL A 43 -22.78 -16.87 -20.64
N PHE A 44 -21.68 -16.12 -20.73
CA PHE A 44 -20.41 -16.53 -20.13
C PHE A 44 -20.50 -16.64 -18.61
N CYS A 45 -21.12 -15.66 -17.94
CA CYS A 45 -21.34 -15.70 -16.49
C CYS A 45 -22.21 -16.91 -16.07
N LEU A 46 -23.23 -17.23 -16.87
CA LEU A 46 -24.08 -18.39 -16.63
C LEU A 46 -23.29 -19.70 -16.74
N VAL A 47 -22.49 -19.86 -17.80
CA VAL A 47 -21.64 -21.06 -17.99
C VAL A 47 -20.64 -21.22 -16.84
N VAL A 48 -20.01 -20.11 -16.40
CA VAL A 48 -19.10 -20.14 -15.26
C VAL A 48 -19.82 -20.48 -13.96
N SER A 49 -21.05 -19.98 -13.77
CA SER A 49 -21.91 -20.34 -12.63
C SER A 49 -22.17 -21.85 -12.58
N MET A 50 -22.58 -22.43 -13.71
CA MET A 50 -22.83 -23.87 -13.83
C MET A 50 -21.55 -24.67 -13.53
N ALA A 51 -20.41 -24.23 -14.05
CA ALA A 51 -19.13 -24.89 -13.79
C ALA A 51 -18.76 -24.84 -12.28
N PHE A 52 -19.00 -23.73 -11.59
CA PHE A 52 -18.79 -23.65 -10.14
C PHE A 52 -19.70 -24.60 -9.36
N GLU A 53 -20.96 -24.72 -9.76
CA GLU A 53 -21.90 -25.66 -9.10
C GLU A 53 -21.53 -27.13 -9.35
N LEU A 54 -21.00 -27.46 -10.53
CA LEU A 54 -20.45 -28.79 -10.83
C LEU A 54 -19.22 -29.11 -9.96
N ILE A 55 -18.28 -28.17 -9.88
CA ILE A 55 -17.09 -28.31 -9.02
C ILE A 55 -17.51 -28.48 -7.53
N ASP A 56 -18.52 -27.74 -7.06
CA ASP A 56 -19.03 -27.87 -5.71
C ASP A 56 -19.60 -29.27 -5.44
N GLU A 57 -20.27 -29.84 -6.45
CA GLU A 57 -20.82 -31.19 -6.37
C GLU A 57 -19.72 -32.28 -6.35
N GLU A 58 -18.73 -32.15 -7.24
CA GLU A 58 -17.57 -33.03 -7.29
C GLU A 58 -16.78 -33.01 -5.99
N LEU A 59 -16.44 -31.81 -5.48
CA LEU A 59 -15.75 -31.65 -4.20
C LEU A 59 -16.49 -32.33 -3.07
N TYR A 60 -17.81 -32.14 -3.02
CA TYR A 60 -18.61 -32.81 -1.99
C TYR A 60 -18.56 -34.34 -2.13
N LYS A 61 -18.84 -34.89 -3.32
CA LYS A 61 -18.94 -36.33 -3.54
C LYS A 61 -17.61 -37.04 -3.33
N GLU A 62 -16.54 -36.51 -3.90
CA GLU A 62 -15.26 -37.20 -3.95
C GLU A 62 -14.36 -36.94 -2.73
N THR A 63 -14.42 -35.71 -2.18
CA THR A 63 -13.49 -35.33 -1.12
C THR A 63 -14.13 -35.30 0.26
N TYR A 64 -15.26 -34.64 0.42
CA TYR A 64 -15.79 -34.31 1.75
C TYR A 64 -16.78 -35.35 2.28
N LYS A 65 -17.63 -35.91 1.43
CA LYS A 65 -18.60 -36.94 1.83
C LYS A 65 -17.92 -38.20 2.42
N PRO A 66 -16.84 -38.75 1.80
CA PRO A 66 -16.11 -39.87 2.38
C PRO A 66 -15.46 -39.58 3.73
N GLN A 67 -15.15 -38.29 4.02
CA GLN A 67 -14.58 -37.84 5.30
C GLN A 67 -15.64 -37.57 6.38
N GLY A 68 -16.89 -37.90 6.14
CA GLY A 68 -17.97 -37.74 7.10
C GLY A 68 -18.60 -36.35 7.17
N TRP A 69 -18.30 -35.47 6.21
CA TRP A 69 -18.97 -34.17 6.13
C TRP A 69 -20.38 -34.28 5.58
N ARG A 70 -21.32 -33.53 6.15
CA ARG A 70 -22.72 -33.51 5.74
C ARG A 70 -23.12 -32.14 5.23
N VAL A 71 -24.03 -32.09 4.25
CA VAL A 71 -24.59 -30.84 3.75
C VAL A 71 -25.57 -30.28 4.79
N SER A 72 -25.27 -29.10 5.32
CA SER A 72 -26.15 -28.38 6.22
C SER A 72 -27.21 -27.57 5.43
N ARG A 73 -26.72 -26.84 4.39
CA ARG A 73 -27.58 -26.03 3.52
C ARG A 73 -26.86 -25.70 2.20
N ARG A 74 -27.62 -25.12 1.24
CA ARG A 74 -27.08 -24.54 0.02
C ARG A 74 -27.35 -23.04 0.02
N ASP A 75 -26.30 -22.23 -0.09
CA ASP A 75 -26.39 -20.78 -0.10
C ASP A 75 -25.99 -20.22 -1.46
N ALA A 76 -26.79 -19.27 -1.98
CA ALA A 76 -26.41 -18.51 -3.15
C ALA A 76 -25.28 -17.52 -2.79
N ARG A 77 -24.34 -17.35 -3.72
CA ARG A 77 -23.27 -16.34 -3.64
C ARG A 77 -23.08 -15.67 -4.99
N THR A 78 -22.96 -14.33 -4.95
CA THR A 78 -22.56 -13.55 -6.12
C THR A 78 -21.11 -13.07 -5.93
N VAL A 79 -20.26 -13.30 -6.96
CA VAL A 79 -18.89 -12.81 -7.01
C VAL A 79 -18.75 -11.95 -8.27
N TYR A 80 -18.37 -10.69 -8.10
CA TYR A 80 -18.09 -9.79 -9.21
C TYR A 80 -16.71 -10.07 -9.77
N CYS A 81 -16.65 -10.57 -10.98
CA CYS A 81 -15.43 -10.87 -11.73
C CYS A 81 -15.17 -9.77 -12.79
N LEU A 82 -14.03 -9.81 -13.47
CA LEU A 82 -13.72 -8.90 -14.58
C LEU A 82 -14.72 -9.06 -15.74
N PHE A 83 -15.22 -10.24 -15.93
CA PHE A 83 -16.16 -10.59 -17.00
C PHE A 83 -17.64 -10.52 -16.57
N GLY A 84 -17.95 -10.03 -15.38
CA GLY A 84 -19.30 -9.83 -14.88
C GLY A 84 -19.60 -10.46 -13.53
N PRO A 85 -20.83 -10.29 -13.03
CA PRO A 85 -21.29 -10.93 -11.80
C PRO A 85 -21.65 -12.41 -12.04
N VAL A 86 -21.01 -13.29 -11.30
CA VAL A 86 -21.31 -14.73 -11.31
C VAL A 86 -22.06 -15.09 -10.05
N THR A 87 -23.30 -15.55 -10.19
CA THR A 87 -24.15 -16.00 -9.09
C THR A 87 -24.31 -17.51 -9.14
N PHE A 88 -23.89 -18.20 -8.10
CA PHE A 88 -23.92 -19.66 -8.00
C PHE A 88 -24.37 -20.13 -6.63
N LYS A 89 -24.90 -21.36 -6.55
CA LYS A 89 -25.27 -22.05 -5.31
C LYS A 89 -24.13 -22.95 -4.87
N ARG A 90 -23.78 -22.91 -3.58
CA ARG A 90 -22.70 -23.69 -2.99
C ARG A 90 -23.16 -24.36 -1.69
N ARG A 91 -22.55 -25.50 -1.36
CA ARG A 91 -22.85 -26.28 -0.16
C ARG A 91 -22.10 -25.72 1.04
N ARG A 92 -22.83 -25.52 2.14
CA ARG A 92 -22.25 -25.38 3.47
C ARG A 92 -22.18 -26.77 4.11
N LEU A 93 -20.95 -27.18 4.44
CA LEU A 93 -20.70 -28.50 5.04
C LEU A 93 -20.41 -28.37 6.52
N GLU A 94 -20.89 -29.34 7.28
CA GLU A 94 -20.68 -29.46 8.72
C GLU A 94 -20.24 -30.90 9.07
N ARG A 95 -19.36 -30.99 10.08
CA ARG A 95 -18.90 -32.23 10.68
C ARG A 95 -18.80 -32.01 12.20
N LYS A 96 -19.16 -32.99 13.00
CA LYS A 96 -19.12 -32.91 14.48
C LYS A 96 -17.68 -32.61 14.94
N GLY A 97 -17.51 -31.56 15.73
CA GLY A 97 -16.20 -31.11 16.24
C GLY A 97 -15.43 -30.15 15.32
N ASP A 98 -15.90 -29.93 14.09
CA ASP A 98 -15.26 -29.04 13.14
C ASP A 98 -16.09 -27.77 12.89
N LYS A 99 -15.39 -26.71 12.42
CA LYS A 99 -16.09 -25.52 11.94
C LYS A 99 -16.71 -25.78 10.58
N ALA A 100 -17.93 -25.27 10.38
CA ALA A 100 -18.59 -25.32 9.08
C ALA A 100 -17.75 -24.64 7.99
N ILE A 101 -17.75 -25.23 6.79
CA ILE A 101 -16.95 -24.79 5.64
C ILE A 101 -17.80 -24.69 4.38
N TYR A 102 -17.30 -23.92 3.42
CA TYR A 102 -17.76 -23.90 2.04
C TYR A 102 -16.63 -24.42 1.15
N PRO A 103 -16.66 -25.70 0.70
CA PRO A 103 -15.56 -26.29 -0.07
C PRO A 103 -15.20 -25.53 -1.33
N LEU A 104 -16.22 -25.09 -2.07
CA LEU A 104 -16.01 -24.32 -3.29
C LEU A 104 -15.28 -23.01 -3.01
N ASP A 105 -15.65 -22.27 -1.95
CA ASP A 105 -14.97 -21.05 -1.60
C ASP A 105 -13.50 -21.30 -1.24
N LEU A 106 -13.23 -22.37 -0.51
CA LEU A 106 -11.86 -22.77 -0.16
C LEU A 106 -11.03 -23.14 -1.39
N LYS A 107 -11.65 -23.86 -2.37
CA LYS A 107 -11.01 -24.28 -3.60
C LYS A 107 -10.70 -23.09 -4.51
N MET A 108 -11.65 -22.15 -4.62
CA MET A 108 -11.55 -20.98 -5.49
C MET A 108 -10.85 -19.78 -4.84
N GLY A 109 -10.47 -19.88 -3.57
CA GLY A 109 -9.85 -18.77 -2.82
C GLY A 109 -10.79 -17.62 -2.48
N PHE A 110 -12.12 -17.83 -2.55
CA PHE A 110 -13.09 -16.79 -2.24
C PHE A 110 -13.13 -16.49 -0.73
N GLN A 111 -12.69 -15.30 -0.35
CA GLN A 111 -12.65 -14.88 1.03
C GLN A 111 -14.07 -14.68 1.60
N PRO A 112 -14.32 -15.00 2.89
CA PRO A 112 -15.59 -14.72 3.54
C PRO A 112 -15.95 -13.23 3.47
N ASN A 113 -17.22 -12.93 3.15
CA ASN A 113 -17.75 -11.56 3.04
C ASN A 113 -17.07 -10.66 1.98
N VAL A 114 -16.28 -11.22 1.08
CA VAL A 114 -15.73 -10.52 -0.08
C VAL A 114 -16.51 -10.93 -1.32
N HIS A 115 -17.13 -9.95 -1.99
CA HIS A 115 -17.97 -10.18 -3.17
C HIS A 115 -17.24 -9.92 -4.50
N TYR A 116 -15.95 -9.71 -4.49
CA TYR A 116 -15.12 -9.39 -5.65
C TYR A 116 -14.05 -10.46 -5.84
N SER A 117 -13.84 -10.86 -7.09
CA SER A 117 -12.78 -11.80 -7.43
C SER A 117 -11.39 -11.19 -7.21
N LEU A 118 -10.40 -12.05 -7.04
CA LEU A 118 -9.02 -11.59 -6.91
C LEU A 118 -8.53 -10.88 -8.17
N GLY A 119 -8.94 -11.35 -9.36
CA GLY A 119 -8.62 -10.71 -10.63
C GLY A 119 -9.16 -9.26 -10.71
N LEU A 120 -10.41 -9.04 -10.27
CA LEU A 120 -10.97 -7.69 -10.20
C LEU A 120 -10.24 -6.83 -9.16
N LEU A 121 -9.95 -7.39 -7.98
CA LEU A 121 -9.18 -6.72 -6.93
C LEU A 121 -7.81 -6.27 -7.44
N TYR A 122 -7.09 -7.16 -8.14
CA TYR A 122 -5.79 -6.89 -8.72
C TYR A 122 -5.84 -5.72 -9.71
N ARG A 123 -6.77 -5.79 -10.71
CA ARG A 123 -6.91 -4.72 -11.71
C ARG A 123 -7.34 -3.38 -11.11
N VAL A 124 -8.19 -3.39 -10.09
CA VAL A 124 -8.53 -2.17 -9.35
C VAL A 124 -7.32 -1.63 -8.59
N ALA A 125 -6.53 -2.51 -7.95
CA ALA A 125 -5.32 -2.10 -7.24
C ALA A 125 -4.26 -1.47 -8.17
N GLU A 126 -4.10 -1.97 -9.39
CA GLU A 126 -3.27 -1.33 -10.44
C GLU A 126 -3.84 0.04 -10.85
N ALA A 127 -5.13 0.07 -11.22
CA ALA A 127 -5.77 1.25 -11.79
C ALA A 127 -5.81 2.44 -10.80
N VAL A 128 -6.02 2.20 -9.50
CA VAL A 128 -6.08 3.27 -8.49
C VAL A 128 -4.74 3.97 -8.28
N GLN A 129 -3.63 3.36 -8.66
CA GLN A 129 -2.30 3.97 -8.59
C GLN A 129 -2.09 5.00 -9.72
N ILE A 130 -2.78 4.81 -10.84
CA ILE A 130 -2.65 5.65 -12.02
C ILE A 130 -3.64 6.83 -11.96
N THR A 131 -4.89 6.57 -11.52
CA THR A 131 -5.96 7.57 -11.62
C THR A 131 -6.86 7.62 -10.37
N GLN A 132 -7.85 8.53 -10.38
CA GLN A 132 -8.78 8.73 -9.27
C GLN A 132 -9.79 7.58 -9.16
N PHE A 133 -10.27 7.29 -7.95
CA PHE A 133 -11.29 6.25 -7.71
C PHE A 133 -12.54 6.41 -8.56
N ARG A 134 -12.98 7.65 -8.82
CA ARG A 134 -14.13 7.93 -9.72
C ARG A 134 -13.83 7.58 -11.18
N HIS A 135 -12.59 7.80 -11.63
CA HIS A 135 -12.17 7.42 -12.97
C HIS A 135 -11.99 5.89 -13.08
N VAL A 136 -11.43 5.23 -12.06
CA VAL A 136 -11.37 3.77 -12.01
C VAL A 136 -12.77 3.15 -12.13
N SER A 137 -13.75 3.67 -11.39
CA SER A 137 -15.15 3.25 -11.48
C SER A 137 -15.68 3.38 -12.92
N LYS A 138 -15.45 4.53 -13.58
CA LYS A 138 -15.84 4.75 -14.97
C LYS A 138 -15.11 3.81 -15.94
N MET A 139 -13.80 3.61 -15.76
CA MET A 139 -13.00 2.73 -16.62
C MET A 139 -13.47 1.26 -16.51
N VAL A 140 -13.73 0.79 -15.29
CA VAL A 140 -14.26 -0.57 -15.09
C VAL A 140 -15.59 -0.72 -15.83
N LYS A 141 -16.53 0.24 -15.69
CA LYS A 141 -17.81 0.22 -16.39
C LYS A 141 -17.68 0.28 -17.92
N LEU A 142 -16.67 1.00 -18.44
CA LEU A 142 -16.44 1.14 -19.89
C LEU A 142 -15.77 -0.10 -20.51
N LEU A 143 -14.86 -0.74 -19.76
CA LEU A 143 -13.99 -1.80 -20.29
C LEU A 143 -14.44 -3.19 -19.88
N THR A 144 -15.34 -3.30 -18.91
CA THR A 144 -15.83 -4.59 -18.41
C THR A 144 -17.35 -4.52 -18.18
N PRO A 145 -18.05 -5.66 -18.17
CA PRO A 145 -19.45 -5.71 -17.81
C PRO A 145 -19.70 -5.57 -16.29
N THR A 146 -18.66 -5.37 -15.52
CA THR A 146 -18.78 -5.21 -14.07
C THR A 146 -18.91 -3.73 -13.72
N GLU A 147 -19.88 -3.44 -12.87
CA GLU A 147 -20.05 -2.10 -12.31
C GLU A 147 -19.57 -2.06 -10.85
N LEU A 148 -18.83 -1.01 -10.52
CA LEU A 148 -18.44 -0.73 -9.15
C LEU A 148 -18.48 0.76 -8.85
N SER A 149 -18.85 1.12 -7.63
CA SER A 149 -18.83 2.52 -7.20
C SER A 149 -17.40 2.98 -6.91
N HIS A 150 -17.16 4.29 -6.90
CA HIS A 150 -15.87 4.85 -6.48
C HIS A 150 -15.55 4.51 -5.01
N GLN A 151 -16.57 4.36 -4.15
CA GLN A 151 -16.41 3.91 -2.77
C GLN A 151 -15.96 2.44 -2.73
N THR A 152 -16.50 1.60 -3.63
CA THR A 152 -16.06 0.21 -3.77
C THR A 152 -14.61 0.15 -4.24
N ALA A 153 -14.22 0.95 -5.24
CA ALA A 153 -12.83 1.02 -5.68
C ALA A 153 -11.88 1.43 -4.55
N TRP A 154 -12.30 2.39 -3.71
CA TRP A 154 -11.56 2.76 -2.50
C TRP A 154 -11.48 1.60 -1.49
N ASN A 155 -12.59 0.91 -1.20
CA ASN A 155 -12.61 -0.24 -0.29
C ASN A 155 -11.69 -1.37 -0.78
N LEU A 156 -11.73 -1.68 -2.08
CA LEU A 156 -10.86 -2.69 -2.69
C LEU A 156 -9.38 -2.31 -2.58
N SER A 157 -9.04 -1.03 -2.77
CA SER A 157 -7.66 -0.58 -2.56
C SER A 157 -7.19 -0.75 -1.11
N GLN A 158 -8.08 -0.58 -0.12
CA GLN A 158 -7.76 -0.83 1.29
C GLN A 158 -7.54 -2.33 1.57
N ILE A 159 -8.36 -3.19 0.95
CA ILE A 159 -8.22 -4.65 1.06
C ILE A 159 -6.90 -5.10 0.45
N ALA A 160 -6.60 -4.67 -0.78
CA ALA A 160 -5.36 -5.00 -1.48
C ALA A 160 -4.12 -4.53 -0.70
N SER A 161 -4.12 -3.29 -0.21
CA SER A 161 -3.05 -2.77 0.63
C SER A 161 -2.83 -3.60 1.90
N GLY A 162 -3.92 -3.99 2.58
CA GLY A 162 -3.81 -4.84 3.77
C GLY A 162 -3.27 -6.24 3.48
N MET A 163 -3.53 -6.79 2.28
CA MET A 163 -2.93 -8.04 1.82
C MET A 163 -1.42 -7.88 1.57
N VAL A 164 -1.04 -6.80 0.88
CA VAL A 164 0.37 -6.47 0.62
C VAL A 164 1.15 -6.27 1.93
N GLU A 165 0.61 -5.53 2.89
CA GLU A 165 1.28 -5.33 4.18
C GLU A 165 1.54 -6.65 4.91
N LYS A 166 0.56 -7.55 4.92
CA LYS A 166 0.71 -8.88 5.53
C LYS A 166 1.79 -9.71 4.82
N PHE A 167 1.81 -9.64 3.51
CA PHE A 167 2.82 -10.33 2.70
C PHE A 167 4.23 -9.79 2.99
N VAL A 168 4.43 -8.47 2.94
CA VAL A 168 5.72 -7.83 3.20
C VAL A 168 6.23 -8.12 4.61
N VAL A 169 5.34 -8.11 5.62
CA VAL A 169 5.71 -8.49 6.99
C VAL A 169 6.09 -9.96 7.08
N ALA A 170 5.37 -10.84 6.40
CA ALA A 170 5.69 -12.26 6.38
C ALA A 170 7.04 -12.53 5.68
N GLU A 171 7.29 -11.87 4.55
CA GLU A 171 8.55 -11.95 3.83
C GLU A 171 9.73 -11.42 4.66
N ALA A 172 9.53 -10.30 5.35
CA ALA A 172 10.54 -9.72 6.24
C ALA A 172 10.89 -10.62 7.45
N MET A 173 10.00 -11.54 7.82
CA MET A 173 10.22 -12.48 8.95
C MET A 173 10.67 -13.87 8.52
N GLN A 174 10.63 -14.15 7.24
CA GLN A 174 11.08 -15.42 6.70
C GLN A 174 12.59 -15.35 6.52
N GLU A 175 13.34 -16.05 7.40
CA GLU A 175 14.77 -16.20 7.18
C GLU A 175 15.04 -16.92 5.86
N GLN A 176 15.89 -16.31 5.04
CA GLN A 176 16.36 -16.94 3.82
C GLN A 176 17.44 -17.97 4.17
N GLU A 177 17.43 -19.11 3.49
CA GLU A 177 18.45 -20.16 3.69
C GLU A 177 19.85 -19.63 3.38
N GLU A 178 19.98 -18.78 2.35
CA GLU A 178 21.21 -18.08 2.01
C GLU A 178 20.95 -16.57 1.99
N LYS A 179 21.64 -15.84 2.87
CA LYS A 179 21.60 -14.38 2.90
C LYS A 179 22.56 -13.81 1.86
N ARG A 180 22.09 -12.84 1.10
CA ARG A 180 22.84 -12.24 0.02
C ARG A 180 23.91 -11.28 0.52
N VAL A 181 25.02 -11.24 -0.22
CA VAL A 181 26.00 -10.15 -0.17
C VAL A 181 26.03 -9.55 -1.59
N PRO A 182 25.75 -8.23 -1.74
CA PRO A 182 25.83 -7.57 -3.05
C PRO A 182 27.22 -7.68 -3.66
N GLU A 183 27.31 -7.63 -4.99
CA GLU A 183 28.58 -7.53 -5.67
C GLU A 183 29.36 -6.29 -5.19
N GLY A 184 30.60 -6.46 -4.79
CA GLY A 184 31.41 -5.40 -4.15
C GLY A 184 31.11 -5.15 -2.66
N GLY A 185 30.21 -5.92 -2.04
CA GLY A 185 29.94 -5.84 -0.59
C GLY A 185 29.34 -4.52 -0.12
N ILE A 186 28.67 -3.77 -0.98
CA ILE A 186 28.11 -2.45 -0.66
C ILE A 186 26.59 -2.42 -0.93
N LEU A 187 25.84 -1.85 0.00
CA LEU A 187 24.38 -1.68 -0.09
C LEU A 187 24.01 -0.22 0.14
N ALA A 188 23.15 0.32 -0.70
CA ALA A 188 22.60 1.66 -0.51
C ALA A 188 21.22 1.60 0.15
N ILE A 189 20.96 2.52 1.08
CA ILE A 189 19.67 2.76 1.70
C ILE A 189 19.35 4.25 1.69
N GLU A 190 18.23 4.63 1.12
CA GLU A 190 17.80 6.02 1.07
C GLU A 190 16.41 6.19 1.67
N GLY A 191 16.23 7.25 2.43
CA GLY A 191 14.96 7.58 3.04
C GLY A 191 14.55 9.02 2.79
N ASP A 192 13.25 9.20 2.53
CA ASP A 192 12.67 10.51 2.31
C ASP A 192 11.17 10.51 2.61
N GLY A 193 10.60 11.67 2.92
CA GLY A 193 9.21 11.88 3.27
C GLY A 193 8.43 12.68 2.24
N ILE A 194 7.25 12.21 1.87
CA ILE A 194 6.35 12.94 0.99
C ILE A 194 5.28 13.63 1.82
N THR A 195 5.40 14.94 1.96
CA THR A 195 4.41 15.76 2.69
C THR A 195 3.22 16.09 1.81
N MET A 196 2.00 15.93 2.34
CA MET A 196 0.75 16.29 1.68
C MET A 196 -0.29 16.84 2.66
N LYS A 197 -1.38 17.42 2.12
CA LYS A 197 -2.48 17.94 2.94
C LYS A 197 -3.43 16.80 3.35
N GLN A 198 -3.81 16.82 4.61
CA GLN A 198 -4.79 15.90 5.17
C GLN A 198 -6.20 16.34 4.82
N GLN A 199 -7.05 15.40 4.45
CA GLN A 199 -8.49 15.59 4.31
C GLN A 199 -9.13 15.73 5.69
N ALA A 200 -10.14 16.59 5.80
CA ALA A 200 -10.99 16.62 6.98
C ALA A 200 -11.66 15.24 7.18
N ASP A 201 -11.70 14.79 8.42
CA ASP A 201 -12.38 13.54 8.79
C ASP A 201 -13.39 13.83 9.92
N PRO A 202 -14.67 14.00 9.57
CA PRO A 202 -15.71 14.27 10.56
C PRO A 202 -15.87 13.13 11.59
N SER A 203 -15.52 11.89 11.21
CA SER A 203 -15.67 10.73 12.11
C SER A 203 -14.66 10.74 13.26
N THR A 204 -13.50 11.35 13.05
CA THR A 204 -12.43 11.50 14.06
C THR A 204 -12.35 12.91 14.64
N GLY A 205 -13.15 13.85 14.13
CA GLY A 205 -13.06 15.26 14.46
C GLY A 205 -11.79 15.94 13.95
N THR A 206 -11.09 15.33 13.00
CA THR A 206 -9.86 15.87 12.44
C THR A 206 -10.18 16.99 11.44
N ALA A 207 -9.68 18.19 11.70
CA ALA A 207 -9.75 19.31 10.75
C ALA A 207 -8.87 19.03 9.52
N GLY A 208 -9.33 19.46 8.34
CA GLY A 208 -8.56 19.36 7.12
C GLY A 208 -7.40 20.36 7.06
N GLY A 209 -6.50 20.16 6.09
CA GLY A 209 -5.40 21.10 5.80
C GLY A 209 -4.11 20.87 6.57
N HIS A 210 -4.11 20.05 7.61
CA HIS A 210 -2.88 19.65 8.31
C HIS A 210 -1.92 18.93 7.38
N LYS A 211 -0.64 19.17 7.56
CA LYS A 211 0.41 18.43 6.86
C LYS A 211 0.52 17.03 7.45
N MET A 212 0.53 16.02 6.61
CA MET A 212 0.88 14.65 6.96
C MET A 212 1.94 14.13 6.01
N GLU A 213 2.70 13.14 6.43
CA GLU A 213 3.86 12.62 5.71
C GLU A 213 3.68 11.14 5.42
N LEU A 214 3.97 10.75 4.18
CA LEU A 214 4.20 9.38 3.78
C LEU A 214 5.71 9.13 3.83
N HIS A 215 6.14 8.29 4.77
CA HIS A 215 7.54 7.88 4.88
C HIS A 215 7.86 6.85 3.82
N ARG A 216 9.05 6.95 3.25
CA ARG A 216 9.53 6.05 2.22
C ARG A 216 11.00 5.71 2.45
N ILE A 217 11.34 4.44 2.31
CA ILE A 217 12.71 3.92 2.37
C ILE A 217 12.90 3.05 1.14
N GLN A 218 14.04 3.19 0.48
CA GLN A 218 14.46 2.33 -0.63
C GLN A 218 15.85 1.77 -0.39
N VAL A 219 16.06 0.56 -0.88
CA VAL A 219 17.31 -0.19 -0.79
C VAL A 219 17.71 -0.61 -2.19
N TYR A 220 18.99 -0.59 -2.53
CA TYR A 220 19.50 -1.09 -3.81
C TYR A 220 20.98 -1.45 -3.71
N GLU A 221 21.41 -2.36 -4.58
CA GLU A 221 22.73 -2.99 -4.55
C GLU A 221 23.71 -2.32 -5.52
N GLY A 222 23.23 -1.53 -6.47
CA GLY A 222 24.05 -0.90 -7.48
C GLY A 222 23.24 -0.12 -8.51
N VAL A 223 23.95 0.33 -9.55
CA VAL A 223 23.39 1.08 -10.65
C VAL A 223 23.89 0.48 -11.95
N GLU A 224 22.98 0.16 -12.85
CA GLU A 224 23.27 -0.38 -14.18
C GLU A 224 22.77 0.57 -15.26
N LYS A 225 23.56 0.70 -16.34
CA LYS A 225 23.17 1.51 -17.50
C LYS A 225 22.49 0.63 -18.52
N LYS A 226 21.21 0.90 -18.79
CA LYS A 226 20.40 0.17 -19.75
C LYS A 226 19.98 1.11 -20.89
N GLY A 227 20.73 1.10 -21.96
CA GLY A 227 20.61 2.10 -23.02
C GLY A 227 20.92 3.50 -22.51
N ASN A 228 19.98 4.45 -22.71
CA ASN A 228 20.11 5.84 -22.22
C ASN A 228 19.57 6.03 -20.78
N ARG A 229 19.09 4.99 -20.11
CA ARG A 229 18.54 5.06 -18.77
C ARG A 229 19.46 4.37 -17.77
N THR A 230 19.38 4.82 -16.54
CA THR A 230 20.06 4.21 -15.41
C THR A 230 19.00 3.50 -14.57
N GLU A 231 19.19 2.22 -14.32
CA GLU A 231 18.32 1.40 -13.47
C GLU A 231 19.05 1.02 -12.17
N LEU A 232 18.30 0.88 -11.09
CA LEU A 232 18.84 0.44 -9.81
C LEU A 232 18.80 -1.09 -9.76
N VAL A 233 19.94 -1.70 -9.43
CA VAL A 233 20.08 -3.16 -9.27
C VAL A 233 19.66 -3.57 -7.86
N GLY A 234 18.94 -4.68 -7.73
CA GLY A 234 18.47 -5.17 -6.43
C GLY A 234 17.51 -4.20 -5.72
N TYR A 235 16.80 -3.34 -6.48
CA TYR A 235 15.93 -2.31 -5.95
C TYR A 235 14.75 -2.88 -5.18
N HIS A 236 14.55 -2.39 -3.97
CA HIS A 236 13.36 -2.65 -3.17
C HIS A 236 12.93 -1.38 -2.42
N CYS A 237 11.64 -1.11 -2.37
CA CYS A 237 11.14 0.07 -1.68
C CYS A 237 9.98 -0.24 -0.74
N PHE A 238 9.92 0.54 0.32
CA PHE A 238 8.93 0.46 1.37
C PHE A 238 8.29 1.83 1.58
N SER A 239 7.01 1.87 1.92
CA SER A 239 6.36 3.11 2.31
C SER A 239 5.27 2.91 3.35
N GLY A 240 4.99 3.94 4.13
CA GLY A 240 3.96 3.88 5.16
C GLY A 240 3.73 5.21 5.89
N ALA A 241 2.55 5.37 6.45
CA ALA A 241 2.19 6.53 7.25
C ALA A 241 2.69 6.48 8.70
N ASN A 242 3.24 5.35 9.12
CA ASN A 242 3.82 5.16 10.45
C ASN A 242 5.29 4.77 10.33
N ARG A 243 6.17 5.75 10.54
CA ARG A 243 7.62 5.59 10.42
C ARG A 243 8.18 4.45 11.29
N LYS A 244 7.76 4.35 12.55
CA LYS A 244 8.27 3.32 13.46
C LYS A 244 7.97 1.90 12.96
N LYS A 245 6.76 1.69 12.41
CA LYS A 245 6.40 0.41 11.80
C LYS A 245 7.20 0.15 10.54
N LEU A 246 7.36 1.18 9.69
CA LEU A 246 8.14 1.08 8.45
C LEU A 246 9.58 0.69 8.74
N VAL A 247 10.25 1.40 9.66
CA VAL A 247 11.62 1.12 10.09
C VAL A 247 11.77 -0.31 10.62
N ALA A 248 10.82 -0.77 11.44
CA ALA A 248 10.86 -2.14 11.97
C ALA A 248 10.74 -3.20 10.86
N VAL A 249 9.90 -2.97 9.86
CA VAL A 249 9.76 -3.87 8.69
C VAL A 249 11.03 -3.86 7.85
N VAL A 250 11.58 -2.68 7.55
CA VAL A 250 12.83 -2.55 6.77
C VAL A 250 13.99 -3.24 7.49
N LYS A 251 14.16 -3.01 8.79
CA LYS A 251 15.19 -3.68 9.61
C LYS A 251 15.07 -5.20 9.54
N ALA A 252 13.87 -5.73 9.75
CA ALA A 252 13.61 -7.17 9.68
C ALA A 252 13.88 -7.73 8.28
N TRP A 253 13.46 -7.01 7.24
CA TRP A 253 13.69 -7.43 5.85
C TRP A 253 15.18 -7.43 5.48
N LEU A 254 15.93 -6.39 5.87
CA LEU A 254 17.37 -6.34 5.67
C LEU A 254 18.07 -7.51 6.36
N ALA A 255 17.75 -7.76 7.63
CA ALA A 255 18.34 -8.84 8.42
C ALA A 255 18.01 -10.25 7.90
N SER A 256 16.85 -10.44 7.25
CA SER A 256 16.44 -11.72 6.67
C SER A 256 17.02 -11.97 5.28
N HIS A 257 17.29 -10.92 4.49
CA HIS A 257 17.70 -11.03 3.09
C HIS A 257 19.23 -10.87 2.88
N TYR A 258 19.91 -10.15 3.78
CA TYR A 258 21.32 -9.80 3.62
C TYR A 258 22.18 -10.29 4.78
N ASN A 259 23.41 -10.71 4.47
CA ASN A 259 24.45 -10.92 5.47
C ASN A 259 25.12 -9.59 5.79
N LEU A 260 24.46 -8.80 6.65
CA LEU A 260 24.89 -7.43 6.98
C LEU A 260 26.33 -7.39 7.54
N ALA A 261 26.80 -8.43 8.24
CA ALA A 261 28.15 -8.46 8.81
C ALA A 261 29.27 -8.36 7.74
N GLU A 262 28.96 -8.67 6.48
CA GLU A 262 29.90 -8.58 5.35
C GLU A 262 29.67 -7.35 4.47
N ILE A 263 28.66 -6.50 4.79
CA ILE A 263 28.21 -5.44 3.94
C ILE A 263 28.55 -4.06 4.54
N THR A 264 29.16 -3.22 3.72
CA THR A 264 29.26 -1.78 3.97
C THR A 264 27.98 -1.08 3.48
N VAL A 265 27.31 -0.35 4.37
CA VAL A 265 26.05 0.34 4.03
C VAL A 265 26.30 1.82 3.80
N LEU A 266 25.78 2.33 2.68
CA LEU A 266 25.75 3.75 2.35
C LEU A 266 24.31 4.26 2.53
N SER A 267 24.07 5.08 3.55
CA SER A 267 22.74 5.67 3.74
C SER A 267 22.68 7.13 3.28
N ASN A 268 21.52 7.55 2.77
CA ASN A 268 21.29 8.91 2.30
C ASN A 268 19.93 9.45 2.77
N GLY A 269 19.91 10.69 3.25
CA GLY A 269 18.70 11.36 3.70
C GLY A 269 18.80 12.88 3.70
N ASP A 270 17.63 13.56 3.70
CA ASP A 270 17.53 15.01 3.72
C ASP A 270 17.92 15.65 5.09
N GLY A 271 18.06 14.81 6.11
CA GLY A 271 18.33 15.23 7.49
C GLY A 271 17.10 15.71 8.23
N GLY A 272 15.93 15.49 7.68
CA GLY A 272 14.66 15.66 8.39
C GLY A 272 14.54 14.70 9.57
N ALA A 273 13.56 14.96 10.42
CA ALA A 273 13.28 14.10 11.56
C ALA A 273 12.95 12.67 11.10
N GLY A 274 13.84 11.72 11.38
CA GLY A 274 13.68 10.31 11.06
C GLY A 274 14.50 9.81 9.89
N TYR A 275 15.37 10.65 9.35
CA TYR A 275 16.30 10.31 8.28
C TYR A 275 17.71 10.81 8.66
N SER A 276 18.05 10.70 9.95
CA SER A 276 19.37 10.99 10.49
C SER A 276 20.29 9.76 10.45
N PHE A 277 21.57 9.98 10.72
CA PHE A 277 22.54 8.89 10.89
C PHE A 277 22.01 7.82 11.86
N THR A 278 21.57 8.22 13.04
CA THR A 278 21.10 7.28 14.08
C THR A 278 19.84 6.52 13.68
N ASP A 279 18.95 7.12 12.85
CA ASP A 279 17.77 6.42 12.34
C ASP A 279 18.17 5.29 11.37
N PHE A 280 19.11 5.55 10.46
CA PHE A 280 19.61 4.55 9.53
C PHE A 280 20.49 3.51 10.22
N ASP A 281 21.38 3.92 11.12
CA ASP A 281 22.25 3.03 11.87
C ASP A 281 21.46 1.97 12.63
N GLY A 282 20.37 2.37 13.27
CA GLY A 282 19.45 1.45 13.92
C GLY A 282 18.74 0.47 12.97
N MET A 283 18.62 0.78 11.67
CA MET A 283 18.04 -0.14 10.67
C MET A 283 19.03 -1.19 10.20
N VAL A 284 20.32 -0.82 10.11
CA VAL A 284 21.41 -1.67 9.57
C VAL A 284 22.33 -2.21 10.65
N GLU A 285 21.82 -2.31 11.88
CA GLU A 285 22.56 -2.82 13.02
C GLU A 285 23.26 -4.14 12.70
N GLY A 286 24.57 -4.21 13.01
CA GLY A 286 25.41 -5.35 12.71
C GLY A 286 26.02 -5.37 11.31
N CYS A 287 25.89 -4.29 10.52
CA CYS A 287 26.63 -4.18 9.26
C CYS A 287 28.13 -4.00 9.50
N LYS A 288 28.93 -4.33 8.49
CA LYS A 288 30.40 -4.23 8.54
C LYS A 288 30.86 -2.80 8.79
N GLU A 289 30.32 -1.85 8.04
CA GLU A 289 30.56 -0.41 8.16
C GLU A 289 29.31 0.36 7.72
N HIS A 290 29.07 1.54 8.31
CA HIS A 290 27.97 2.41 7.94
C HIS A 290 28.46 3.82 7.68
N TYR A 291 28.25 4.29 6.45
CA TYR A 291 28.51 5.67 6.02
C TYR A 291 27.19 6.38 5.73
N HIS A 292 26.95 7.49 6.41
CA HIS A 292 25.78 8.33 6.17
C HIS A 292 26.12 9.55 5.32
N PHE A 293 25.22 9.89 4.38
CA PHE A 293 25.35 11.03 3.47
C PHE A 293 24.14 11.95 3.58
N ARG A 294 24.38 13.24 3.37
CA ARG A 294 23.32 14.22 3.14
C ARG A 294 22.92 14.24 1.70
N ASP A 295 21.60 14.26 1.45
CA ASP A 295 21.12 14.37 0.07
C ASP A 295 21.62 15.67 -0.57
N ARG A 296 22.39 15.49 -1.64
CA ARG A 296 23.10 16.58 -2.34
C ARG A 296 22.13 17.60 -2.94
N TYR A 297 20.96 17.17 -3.39
CA TYR A 297 19.95 18.09 -3.92
C TYR A 297 19.48 19.05 -2.84
N HIS A 298 19.12 18.54 -1.67
CA HIS A 298 18.66 19.35 -0.52
C HIS A 298 19.75 20.25 0.06
N VAL A 299 21.00 19.79 0.09
CA VAL A 299 22.14 20.64 0.49
C VAL A 299 22.29 21.81 -0.47
N ASN A 300 22.32 21.55 -1.77
CA ASN A 300 22.47 22.59 -2.81
C ASN A 300 21.27 23.55 -2.83
N GLU A 301 20.04 23.05 -2.62
CA GLU A 301 18.84 23.88 -2.53
C GLU A 301 18.92 24.84 -1.32
N LYS A 302 19.39 24.38 -0.19
CA LYS A 302 19.60 25.24 0.99
C LYS A 302 20.62 26.33 0.75
N VAL A 303 21.74 26.02 0.10
CA VAL A 303 22.74 27.04 -0.30
C VAL A 303 22.08 28.09 -1.19
N ARG A 304 21.43 27.66 -2.29
CA ARG A 304 20.78 28.56 -3.25
C ARG A 304 19.70 29.42 -2.62
N THR A 305 18.91 28.85 -1.72
CA THR A 305 17.82 29.60 -1.05
C THR A 305 18.37 30.61 -0.06
N ARG A 306 19.36 30.24 0.76
CA ARG A 306 19.90 31.11 1.80
C ARG A 306 20.80 32.21 1.25
N LEU A 307 21.52 31.94 0.17
CA LEU A 307 22.37 32.91 -0.50
C LEU A 307 21.69 33.56 -1.73
N SER A 308 20.36 33.54 -1.81
CA SER A 308 19.62 34.05 -2.98
C SER A 308 19.85 35.54 -3.27
N PHE A 309 20.38 36.32 -2.33
CA PHE A 309 20.76 37.72 -2.47
C PHE A 309 22.17 37.91 -3.05
N CYS A 310 23.01 36.88 -3.09
CA CYS A 310 24.33 36.92 -3.70
C CYS A 310 24.28 36.79 -5.23
N PRO A 311 25.32 37.18 -5.97
CA PRO A 311 25.43 36.95 -7.39
C PRO A 311 25.32 35.47 -7.76
N ARG A 312 24.64 35.20 -8.88
CA ARG A 312 24.36 33.82 -9.31
C ARG A 312 25.62 33.01 -9.59
N GLU A 313 26.64 33.68 -10.13
CA GLU A 313 27.95 33.08 -10.41
C GLU A 313 28.61 32.62 -9.11
N PHE A 314 28.60 33.45 -8.08
CA PHE A 314 29.11 33.12 -6.75
C PHE A 314 28.39 31.90 -6.15
N ILE A 315 27.06 31.89 -6.20
CA ILE A 315 26.28 30.75 -5.68
C ILE A 315 26.64 29.45 -6.42
N ASN A 316 26.81 29.50 -7.74
CA ASN A 316 27.17 28.33 -8.53
C ASN A 316 28.59 27.83 -8.18
N GLU A 317 29.55 28.73 -7.99
CA GLU A 317 30.89 28.39 -7.56
C GLU A 317 30.89 27.76 -6.17
N PHE A 318 30.21 28.40 -5.22
CA PHE A 318 29.98 27.86 -3.85
C PHE A 318 29.51 26.42 -3.91
N VAL A 319 28.46 26.15 -4.68
CA VAL A 319 27.88 24.81 -4.83
C VAL A 319 28.88 23.84 -5.49
N GLN A 320 29.65 24.26 -6.47
CA GLN A 320 30.63 23.41 -7.14
C GLN A 320 31.77 23.00 -6.21
N VAL A 321 32.30 23.95 -5.42
CA VAL A 321 33.37 23.67 -4.46
C VAL A 321 32.82 22.78 -3.31
N LEU A 322 31.66 23.12 -2.76
CA LEU A 322 31.01 22.31 -1.72
C LEU A 322 30.82 20.84 -2.15
N ASN A 323 30.39 20.62 -3.39
CA ASN A 323 30.14 19.27 -3.93
C ASN A 323 31.42 18.43 -4.13
N LYS A 324 32.61 19.06 -4.14
CA LYS A 324 33.92 18.40 -4.27
C LYS A 324 34.74 18.45 -2.98
N SER A 325 34.19 19.08 -1.94
CA SER A 325 34.87 19.28 -0.68
C SER A 325 35.09 17.96 0.07
N LYS A 326 36.30 17.78 0.59
CA LYS A 326 36.66 16.72 1.55
C LYS A 326 36.59 17.24 2.99
N ASN A 327 36.87 18.53 3.18
CA ASN A 327 36.79 19.22 4.47
C ASN A 327 35.88 20.43 4.36
N VAL A 328 34.58 20.20 4.53
CA VAL A 328 33.52 21.19 4.30
C VAL A 328 33.77 22.52 4.99
N MET A 329 34.20 22.50 6.27
CA MET A 329 34.37 23.76 7.01
C MET A 329 35.57 24.55 6.49
N ALA A 330 36.72 23.91 6.30
CA ALA A 330 37.92 24.58 5.81
C ALA A 330 37.71 25.15 4.40
N ASP A 331 37.03 24.41 3.52
CA ASP A 331 36.82 24.81 2.14
C ASP A 331 35.74 25.89 1.99
N MET A 332 34.73 25.92 2.91
CA MET A 332 33.59 26.83 2.80
C MET A 332 33.73 28.11 3.63
N GLU A 333 34.61 28.16 4.62
CA GLU A 333 34.83 29.36 5.46
C GLU A 333 35.12 30.60 4.61
N PRO A 334 36.07 30.59 3.62
CA PRO A 334 36.32 31.75 2.77
C PRO A 334 35.10 32.18 1.92
N TYR A 335 34.28 31.22 1.53
CA TYR A 335 33.04 31.48 0.77
C TYR A 335 31.94 32.08 1.67
N LEU A 336 31.86 31.68 2.93
CA LEU A 336 30.95 32.28 3.91
C LEU A 336 31.32 33.71 4.23
N ASP A 337 32.63 34.02 4.40
CA ASP A 337 33.16 35.36 4.61
C ASP A 337 32.86 36.23 3.39
N THR A 338 33.01 35.70 2.18
CA THR A 338 32.65 36.40 0.94
C THR A 338 31.14 36.65 0.86
N ALA A 339 30.32 35.70 1.25
CA ALA A 339 28.86 35.86 1.30
C ALA A 339 28.45 37.00 2.25
N ASP A 340 29.13 37.14 3.40
CA ASP A 340 28.91 38.22 4.34
C ASP A 340 29.19 39.60 3.73
N SER A 341 30.13 39.72 2.78
CA SER A 341 30.39 40.99 2.11
C SER A 341 29.25 41.47 1.18
N TYR A 342 28.34 40.56 0.80
CA TYR A 342 27.15 40.89 0.01
C TYR A 342 25.92 41.22 0.89
N VAL A 343 26.04 41.11 2.20
CA VAL A 343 24.92 41.35 3.15
C VAL A 343 24.57 42.83 3.15
N GLN A 344 23.30 43.14 2.97
CA GLN A 344 22.73 44.48 3.04
C GLN A 344 21.70 44.68 4.15
N THR A 345 21.15 43.55 4.68
CA THR A 345 20.11 43.56 5.70
C THR A 345 20.41 42.55 6.80
N GLU A 346 19.86 42.78 7.99
CA GLU A 346 19.98 41.89 9.15
C GLU A 346 19.42 40.48 8.84
N GLU A 347 18.33 40.42 8.06
CA GLU A 347 17.75 39.13 7.61
C GLU A 347 18.73 38.34 6.74
N GLN A 348 19.46 38.99 5.83
CA GLN A 348 20.49 38.36 5.02
C GLN A 348 21.66 37.85 5.86
N ALA A 349 22.12 38.62 6.86
CA ALA A 349 23.15 38.20 7.81
C ALA A 349 22.69 36.90 8.55
N GLU A 350 21.45 36.89 9.01
CA GLU A 350 20.88 35.70 9.64
C GLU A 350 20.86 34.48 8.71
N GLN A 351 20.60 34.67 7.39
CA GLN A 351 20.63 33.55 6.43
C GLN A 351 22.05 32.99 6.25
N VAL A 352 23.09 33.83 6.21
CA VAL A 352 24.49 33.36 6.14
C VAL A 352 24.85 32.59 7.42
N GLN A 353 24.52 33.13 8.57
CA GLN A 353 24.77 32.47 9.85
C GLN A 353 24.07 31.10 9.92
N ARG A 354 22.80 31.03 9.56
CA ARG A 354 22.04 29.78 9.50
C ARG A 354 22.62 28.78 8.48
N LEU A 355 23.22 29.25 7.39
CA LEU A 355 23.92 28.39 6.43
C LEU A 355 25.20 27.84 7.06
N ALA A 356 26.02 28.69 7.69
CA ALA A 356 27.25 28.30 8.36
C ALA A 356 27.00 27.25 9.46
N GLU A 357 25.97 27.46 10.28
CA GLU A 357 25.56 26.51 11.31
C GLU A 357 25.10 25.16 10.69
N TYR A 358 24.35 25.23 9.58
CA TYR A 358 23.92 24.03 8.86
C TYR A 358 25.10 23.24 8.30
N LEU A 359 26.05 23.91 7.65
CA LEU A 359 27.25 23.28 7.10
C LEU A 359 28.11 22.66 8.22
N ARG A 360 28.35 23.39 9.31
CA ARG A 360 29.11 22.90 10.46
C ARG A 360 28.49 21.65 11.08
N ARG A 361 27.18 21.65 11.30
CA ARG A 361 26.45 20.52 11.89
C ARG A 361 26.41 19.27 10.98
N ASN A 362 26.52 19.47 9.66
CA ASN A 362 26.46 18.39 8.67
C ASN A 362 27.79 18.16 7.96
N ALA A 363 28.88 18.76 8.40
CA ALA A 363 30.18 18.72 7.73
C ALA A 363 30.67 17.29 7.47
N GLU A 364 30.40 16.37 8.38
CA GLU A 364 30.74 14.95 8.27
C GLU A 364 29.95 14.23 7.16
N TYR A 365 28.69 14.66 6.91
CA TYR A 365 27.75 13.92 6.03
C TYR A 365 27.67 14.50 4.61
N ILE A 366 28.22 15.72 4.36
CA ILE A 366 28.17 16.40 3.05
C ILE A 366 29.17 15.83 2.05
N PRO A 367 30.43 15.47 2.41
CA PRO A 367 31.37 14.90 1.45
C PRO A 367 30.77 13.65 0.76
N GLY A 368 30.89 13.63 -0.57
CA GLY A 368 30.36 12.54 -1.37
C GLY A 368 31.13 11.23 -1.23
N ILE A 369 30.67 10.21 -1.92
CA ILE A 369 31.24 8.84 -1.86
C ILE A 369 32.73 8.87 -2.24
N TRP A 370 33.07 9.54 -3.35
CA TRP A 370 34.44 9.65 -3.85
C TRP A 370 35.35 10.49 -2.96
N GLU A 371 34.82 11.56 -2.39
CA GLU A 371 35.50 12.45 -1.48
C GLU A 371 35.91 11.74 -0.18
N ARG A 372 35.15 10.70 0.22
CA ARG A 372 35.44 9.82 1.36
C ARG A 372 36.32 8.61 0.98
N GLY A 373 36.74 8.48 -0.29
CA GLY A 373 37.61 7.39 -0.75
C GLY A 373 36.91 6.05 -0.93
N ILE A 374 35.57 6.02 -1.00
CA ILE A 374 34.79 4.79 -1.20
C ILE A 374 34.69 4.50 -2.70
N CYS A 375 35.26 3.37 -3.14
CA CYS A 375 35.19 2.92 -4.52
C CYS A 375 33.94 2.06 -4.75
N THR A 376 32.96 2.58 -5.49
CA THR A 376 31.73 1.85 -5.81
C THR A 376 31.08 2.42 -7.07
N ASN A 377 30.23 1.62 -7.73
CA ASN A 377 29.34 2.05 -8.81
C ASN A 377 28.01 2.65 -8.29
N ILE A 378 27.76 2.60 -6.99
CA ILE A 378 26.56 3.16 -6.36
C ILE A 378 26.55 4.70 -6.52
N ARG A 379 25.39 5.23 -6.81
CA ARG A 379 25.10 6.67 -6.84
C ARG A 379 23.94 6.95 -5.91
N LEU A 380 24.14 7.80 -4.91
CA LEU A 380 23.11 8.26 -3.99
C LEU A 380 22.29 9.40 -4.59
N GLY A 381 21.06 9.62 -4.07
CA GLY A 381 20.13 10.64 -4.55
C GLY A 381 19.04 10.07 -5.49
N ALA A 382 18.93 8.77 -5.62
CA ALA A 382 17.86 8.14 -6.41
C ALA A 382 16.47 8.28 -5.76
N ALA A 383 16.39 8.62 -4.46
CA ALA A 383 15.13 8.81 -3.75
C ALA A 383 14.27 9.88 -4.40
N GLU A 384 14.81 11.07 -4.71
CA GLU A 384 14.07 12.18 -5.32
C GLU A 384 13.50 11.79 -6.71
N SER A 385 14.31 11.19 -7.58
CA SER A 385 13.83 10.75 -8.90
C SER A 385 12.72 9.69 -8.79
N ASN A 386 12.82 8.78 -7.83
CA ASN A 386 11.84 7.74 -7.55
C ASN A 386 10.59 8.26 -6.82
N HIS A 387 10.61 9.48 -6.27
CA HIS A 387 9.43 10.14 -5.71
C HIS A 387 8.35 10.46 -6.74
N ARG A 388 8.72 10.58 -8.02
CA ARG A 388 7.80 11.03 -9.08
C ARG A 388 6.52 10.21 -9.15
N CYS A 389 6.57 8.88 -9.03
CA CYS A 389 5.38 8.03 -9.09
C CYS A 389 4.44 8.25 -7.89
N TYR A 390 5.00 8.46 -6.69
CA TYR A 390 4.21 8.77 -5.49
C TYR A 390 3.66 10.19 -5.56
N SER A 391 4.50 11.19 -5.83
CA SER A 391 4.09 12.59 -5.85
C SER A 391 3.08 12.89 -6.96
N TYR A 392 3.18 12.23 -8.13
CA TYR A 392 2.19 12.34 -9.19
C TYR A 392 0.80 11.90 -8.70
N ARG A 393 0.73 10.75 -8.02
CA ARG A 393 -0.54 10.21 -7.52
C ARG A 393 -1.05 10.94 -6.28
N LEU A 394 -0.17 11.36 -5.38
CA LEU A 394 -0.53 11.85 -4.04
C LEU A 394 -0.57 13.38 -3.94
N LYS A 395 0.37 14.11 -4.56
CA LYS A 395 0.49 15.57 -4.46
C LYS A 395 -0.11 16.33 -5.62
N LYS A 396 0.23 15.90 -6.86
CA LYS A 396 -0.22 16.60 -8.06
C LYS A 396 -1.72 16.47 -8.20
N GLN A 397 -2.39 17.49 -8.73
CA GLN A 397 -3.83 17.58 -8.96
C GLN A 397 -4.66 18.01 -7.72
N GLY A 398 -4.10 18.75 -6.76
CA GLY A 398 -4.84 19.39 -5.67
C GLY A 398 -5.58 18.44 -4.73
N ARG A 399 -5.08 17.23 -4.53
CA ARG A 399 -5.75 16.20 -3.74
C ARG A 399 -5.41 16.28 -2.27
N ASN A 400 -6.41 16.07 -1.44
CA ASN A 400 -6.27 15.83 -0.01
C ASN A 400 -6.56 14.35 0.28
N TRP A 401 -5.90 13.80 1.27
CA TRP A 401 -5.97 12.39 1.62
C TRP A 401 -6.35 12.17 3.07
N SER A 402 -7.12 11.13 3.36
CA SER A 402 -7.12 10.58 4.71
C SER A 402 -5.79 9.87 4.98
N LYS A 403 -5.36 9.82 6.23
CA LYS A 403 -4.12 9.11 6.61
C LYS A 403 -4.12 7.66 6.14
N ARG A 404 -5.27 6.98 6.26
CA ARG A 404 -5.47 5.61 5.79
C ARG A 404 -5.35 5.49 4.27
N GLY A 405 -5.99 6.42 3.52
CA GLY A 405 -5.93 6.41 2.05
C GLY A 405 -4.53 6.68 1.52
N MET A 406 -3.81 7.64 2.12
CA MET A 406 -2.42 7.92 1.82
C MET A 406 -1.52 6.68 2.04
N HIS A 407 -1.64 6.07 3.21
CA HIS A 407 -0.89 4.87 3.57
C HIS A 407 -1.14 3.73 2.59
N SER A 408 -2.39 3.39 2.34
CA SER A 408 -2.75 2.31 1.41
C SER A 408 -2.24 2.57 0.00
N MET A 409 -2.31 3.81 -0.48
CA MET A 409 -1.79 4.16 -1.80
C MET A 409 -0.27 4.05 -1.86
N GLY A 410 0.45 4.49 -0.83
CA GLY A 410 1.89 4.31 -0.72
C GLY A 410 2.29 2.84 -0.79
N VAL A 411 1.64 1.99 0.02
CA VAL A 411 1.88 0.54 0.05
C VAL A 411 1.66 -0.11 -1.33
N LEU A 412 0.56 0.23 -2.02
CA LEU A 412 0.28 -0.32 -3.35
C LEU A 412 1.33 0.11 -4.38
N ILE A 413 1.72 1.40 -4.40
CA ILE A 413 2.77 1.89 -5.30
C ILE A 413 4.10 1.19 -5.02
N SER A 414 4.46 0.97 -3.75
CA SER A 414 5.67 0.22 -3.40
C SER A 414 5.59 -1.22 -3.88
N ALA A 415 4.45 -1.89 -3.70
CA ALA A 415 4.26 -3.27 -4.13
C ALA A 415 4.37 -3.44 -5.65
N GLU A 416 3.82 -2.50 -6.41
CA GLU A 416 3.94 -2.48 -7.88
C GLU A 416 5.38 -2.28 -8.32
N ARG A 417 6.08 -1.32 -7.72
CA ARG A 417 7.49 -1.05 -8.03
C ARG A 417 8.43 -2.20 -7.67
N ASN A 418 8.10 -2.95 -6.64
CA ASN A 418 8.83 -4.16 -6.24
C ASN A 418 8.44 -5.39 -7.07
N GLY A 419 7.42 -5.29 -7.93
CA GLY A 419 6.89 -6.41 -8.70
C GLY A 419 6.24 -7.51 -7.84
N ILE A 420 5.77 -7.15 -6.64
CA ILE A 420 5.21 -8.12 -5.67
C ILE A 420 3.70 -8.05 -5.53
N LEU A 421 3.01 -7.13 -6.22
CA LEU A 421 1.57 -6.90 -6.02
C LEU A 421 0.76 -8.19 -6.27
N GLU A 422 0.94 -8.83 -7.42
CA GLU A 422 0.26 -10.08 -7.75
C GLU A 422 0.59 -11.19 -6.76
N LYS A 423 1.87 -11.41 -6.48
CA LYS A 423 2.37 -12.41 -5.52
C LYS A 423 1.76 -12.20 -4.13
N ALA A 424 1.67 -10.97 -3.67
CA ALA A 424 1.10 -10.62 -2.37
C ALA A 424 -0.41 -10.93 -2.29
N LEU A 425 -1.15 -10.66 -3.36
CA LEU A 425 -2.58 -10.98 -3.42
C LEU A 425 -2.83 -12.48 -3.48
N LEU A 426 -2.05 -13.23 -4.28
CA LEU A 426 -2.11 -14.69 -4.37
C LEU A 426 -1.72 -15.36 -3.05
N HIS A 427 -0.73 -14.84 -2.33
CA HIS A 427 -0.30 -15.36 -1.04
C HIS A 427 -1.43 -15.33 0.02
N SER A 428 -2.31 -14.35 -0.05
CA SER A 428 -3.46 -14.24 0.85
C SER A 428 -4.54 -15.31 0.57
N GLU A 429 -4.64 -15.80 -0.67
CA GLU A 429 -5.54 -16.91 -1.02
C GLU A 429 -4.99 -18.26 -0.57
N ALA A 430 -3.69 -18.44 -0.68
CA ALA A 430 -3.00 -19.63 -0.17
C ALA A 430 -3.08 -19.76 1.37
N GLY A 431 -3.89 -18.95 2.02
CA GLY A 431 -4.08 -18.78 3.48
C GLY A 431 -4.24 -20.04 4.35
N LYS A 432 -4.04 -21.22 3.77
CA LYS A 432 -3.77 -22.48 4.50
C LYS A 432 -2.35 -22.51 5.07
N ALA A 433 -1.38 -21.86 4.46
CA ALA A 433 -0.03 -21.73 5.01
C ALA A 433 0.01 -20.77 6.21
N TYR A 434 -0.84 -19.73 6.21
CA TYR A 434 -0.93 -18.75 7.30
C TYR A 434 -1.47 -19.33 8.62
N LYS A 435 -2.28 -20.37 8.58
CA LYS A 435 -2.77 -21.03 9.81
C LYS A 435 -1.71 -21.86 10.52
N LYS A 436 -0.61 -22.19 9.84
CA LYS A 436 0.53 -22.93 10.40
C LYS A 436 1.70 -22.03 10.84
N MET A 437 1.72 -20.77 10.43
CA MET A 437 2.64 -19.81 11.04
C MET A 437 2.22 -19.60 12.49
N ASP A 438 3.03 -20.16 13.33
CA ASP A 438 2.89 -20.33 14.75
C ASP A 438 2.21 -19.12 15.44
N ARG A 439 1.20 -19.37 16.26
CA ARG A 439 0.55 -18.38 17.15
C ARG A 439 1.56 -17.58 17.98
N GLN A 440 2.76 -18.10 18.21
CA GLN A 440 3.85 -17.44 18.91
C GLN A 440 4.49 -16.34 18.04
N MET A 441 4.66 -16.54 16.74
CA MET A 441 5.23 -15.56 15.80
C MET A 441 4.23 -14.42 15.54
N HIS A 442 2.95 -14.74 15.41
CA HIS A 442 1.88 -13.73 15.37
C HIS A 442 1.80 -12.93 16.69
N LYS A 443 1.98 -13.58 17.85
CA LYS A 443 2.07 -12.91 19.17
C LYS A 443 3.34 -12.06 19.29
N ALA A 444 4.48 -12.49 18.75
CA ALA A 444 5.72 -11.71 18.75
C ALA A 444 5.61 -10.46 17.87
N VAL A 445 5.05 -10.58 16.65
CA VAL A 445 4.79 -9.45 15.74
C VAL A 445 3.74 -8.49 16.30
N VAL A 446 2.60 -9.03 16.73
CA VAL A 446 1.55 -8.25 17.39
C VAL A 446 2.05 -7.70 18.73
N GLY A 447 2.92 -8.40 19.45
CA GLY A 447 3.57 -7.96 20.67
C GLY A 447 4.62 -6.88 20.42
N ALA A 448 5.44 -7.01 19.38
CA ALA A 448 6.39 -5.97 18.93
C ALA A 448 5.64 -4.74 18.40
N LEU A 449 4.54 -4.93 17.67
CA LEU A 449 3.66 -3.85 17.20
C LEU A 449 2.82 -3.23 18.32
N LYS A 450 2.47 -3.98 19.40
CA LYS A 450 1.78 -3.47 20.58
C LYS A 450 2.72 -2.83 21.60
N LYS A 451 4.01 -3.19 21.63
CA LYS A 451 5.04 -2.48 22.40
C LYS A 451 5.33 -1.07 21.88
N THR A 452 5.04 -0.78 20.61
CA THR A 452 4.86 0.61 20.19
C THR A 452 3.51 1.07 20.76
N ARG A 453 3.56 1.76 21.89
CA ARG A 453 2.42 2.39 22.55
C ARG A 453 1.44 2.96 21.52
N MET A 454 0.29 2.30 21.30
CA MET A 454 -0.91 3.05 20.99
C MET A 454 -1.07 4.03 22.14
N ASP A 455 -1.07 5.32 21.84
CA ASP A 455 -1.20 6.33 22.86
C ASP A 455 -2.28 5.93 23.85
N ALA A 456 -1.92 5.87 25.12
CA ALA A 456 -2.85 5.58 26.21
C ALA A 456 -4.08 6.53 26.17
N VAL A 457 -3.93 7.67 25.51
CA VAL A 457 -4.96 8.68 25.21
C VAL A 457 -5.97 8.17 24.16
N GLU A 458 -5.53 7.49 23.09
CA GLU A 458 -6.44 6.94 22.06
C GLU A 458 -7.22 5.73 22.58
N ALA A 459 -6.56 4.88 23.36
CA ALA A 459 -7.23 3.79 24.06
C ALA A 459 -8.23 4.31 25.13
N LYS A 460 -7.88 5.41 25.79
CA LYS A 460 -8.75 6.09 26.78
C LYS A 460 -9.93 6.77 26.08
N LYS A 461 -9.72 7.44 24.92
CA LYS A 461 -10.79 8.00 24.09
C LYS A 461 -11.73 6.92 23.55
N ARG A 462 -11.20 5.81 23.00
CA ARG A 462 -12.02 4.67 22.51
C ARG A 462 -12.79 4.00 23.64
N ARG A 463 -12.19 3.89 24.83
CA ARG A 463 -12.89 3.41 26.04
C ARG A 463 -14.00 4.35 26.49
N GLN A 464 -13.77 5.68 26.44
CA GLN A 464 -14.78 6.68 26.76
C GLN A 464 -15.94 6.70 25.75
N ILE A 465 -15.67 6.57 24.44
CA ILE A 465 -16.71 6.47 23.39
C ILE A 465 -17.51 5.18 23.57
N ARG A 466 -16.85 4.06 23.84
CA ARG A 466 -17.51 2.76 24.08
C ARG A 466 -18.31 2.73 25.38
N ASN A 467 -17.86 3.44 26.41
CA ASN A 467 -18.60 3.61 27.66
C ASN A 467 -19.73 4.63 27.54
N ARG A 468 -19.58 5.69 26.70
CA ARG A 468 -20.69 6.58 26.33
C ARG A 468 -21.76 5.83 25.53
N SER A 469 -21.39 5.07 24.51
CA SER A 469 -22.35 4.27 23.74
C SER A 469 -23.03 3.20 24.60
N ARG A 470 -22.37 2.65 25.63
CA ARG A 470 -23.01 1.74 26.61
C ARG A 470 -23.91 2.47 27.61
N LYS A 471 -23.55 3.70 28.03
CA LYS A 471 -24.40 4.53 28.90
C LYS A 471 -25.65 5.07 28.20
N TYR A 472 -25.61 5.23 26.86
CA TYR A 472 -26.73 5.67 26.04
C TYR A 472 -27.54 4.54 25.40
N ARG A 473 -27.31 3.27 25.80
CA ARG A 473 -28.25 2.21 25.53
C ARG A 473 -29.20 2.12 26.73
N PRO A 474 -30.36 2.78 26.73
CA PRO A 474 -31.32 2.60 27.80
C PRO A 474 -31.81 1.18 27.71
N GLY A 475 -31.44 0.41 28.74
CA GLY A 475 -32.15 -0.79 29.12
C GLY A 475 -32.35 -1.83 28.02
N CYS A 476 -31.33 -2.25 27.28
CA CYS A 476 -31.39 -3.57 26.65
C CYS A 476 -31.26 -4.64 27.74
N GLN A 477 -32.33 -4.92 28.44
CA GLN A 477 -32.58 -6.24 28.93
C GLN A 477 -32.89 -7.13 27.73
N GLU A 478 -32.46 -8.39 27.82
CA GLU A 478 -32.58 -9.38 26.76
C GLU A 478 -33.91 -9.30 26.00
N GLY A 479 -33.82 -9.18 24.69
CA GLY A 479 -34.95 -9.23 23.77
C GLY A 479 -35.70 -7.93 23.49
N ARG A 480 -35.27 -6.78 24.00
CA ARG A 480 -35.93 -5.48 23.73
C ARG A 480 -35.14 -4.61 22.73
N ILE A 481 -35.87 -4.02 21.77
CA ILE A 481 -35.31 -3.08 20.80
C ILE A 481 -34.91 -1.81 21.56
N GLY A 482 -33.62 -1.42 21.43
CA GLY A 482 -33.10 -0.19 22.03
C GLY A 482 -33.70 1.04 21.39
N VAL A 483 -34.31 1.92 22.18
CA VAL A 483 -34.85 3.20 21.73
C VAL A 483 -33.70 4.21 21.66
N TYR A 484 -33.40 4.71 20.49
CA TYR A 484 -32.43 5.79 20.26
C TYR A 484 -33.14 7.13 20.19
N GLY A 485 -32.90 7.99 21.17
CA GLY A 485 -33.44 9.33 21.25
C GLY A 485 -34.52 9.53 22.30
N PRO A 486 -35.03 10.77 22.45
CA PRO A 486 -36.09 11.08 23.41
C PRO A 486 -37.35 10.27 23.09
N THR A 487 -37.97 9.68 24.08
CA THR A 487 -39.24 8.92 23.93
C THR A 487 -40.40 9.78 23.42
N SER A 488 -40.25 11.10 23.43
CA SER A 488 -41.20 12.06 22.83
C SER A 488 -41.06 12.23 21.32
N SER A 489 -39.95 11.75 20.69
CA SER A 489 -39.78 11.77 19.25
C SER A 489 -40.66 10.72 18.56
N ALA A 490 -41.07 10.97 17.30
CA ALA A 490 -41.88 10.03 16.52
C ALA A 490 -41.26 8.64 16.44
N MET A 491 -39.93 8.55 16.30
CA MET A 491 -39.15 7.27 16.33
C MET A 491 -39.13 6.64 17.72
N GLY A 492 -39.08 7.43 18.77
CA GLY A 492 -39.17 6.94 20.17
C GLY A 492 -40.53 6.38 20.49
N GLN A 493 -41.59 6.99 19.98
CA GLN A 493 -42.98 6.50 20.12
C GLN A 493 -43.20 5.21 19.32
N LEU A 494 -42.68 5.12 18.09
CA LEU A 494 -42.75 3.93 17.26
C LEU A 494 -42.02 2.75 17.91
N ALA A 495 -40.81 2.98 18.43
CA ALA A 495 -40.07 1.95 19.14
C ALA A 495 -40.76 1.47 20.44
N LYS A 496 -41.47 2.37 21.11
CA LYS A 496 -42.27 2.05 22.29
C LYS A 496 -43.54 1.23 21.93
N GLY A 497 -44.15 1.53 20.76
CA GLY A 497 -45.26 0.74 20.21
C GLY A 497 -44.84 -0.69 19.86
N ILE A 498 -43.66 -0.88 19.27
CA ILE A 498 -43.12 -2.22 18.92
C ILE A 498 -42.71 -3.02 20.16
N GLN A 499 -42.34 -2.40 21.27
CA GLN A 499 -41.99 -3.08 22.52
C GLN A 499 -43.20 -3.64 23.30
N ASN A 500 -44.40 -3.18 22.98
CA ASN A 500 -45.64 -3.60 23.65
C ASN A 500 -46.39 -4.65 22.82
N TYR A 501 -45.85 -5.12 21.72
CA TYR A 501 -46.28 -6.30 20.98
C TYR A 501 -45.30 -7.46 21.21
#